data_8eeb42d1807fbe40d969e0714cd73ea9
#
_entry.id   8eeb42d1807fbe40d969e0714cd73ea9
#
_cell.length_a   1.000
_cell.length_b   1.000
_cell.length_c   1.000
_cell.angle_alpha   90.00
_cell.angle_beta   90.00
_cell.angle_gamma   90.00
#
_symmetry.space_group_name_H-M   'P 1'
#
loop_
_entity.id
_entity.type
_entity.pdbx_description
1 polymer ?
#
loop_
_entity_poly.entity_id
_entity_poly.type
_entity_poly.pdbx_seq_one_letter_code
_entity_poly.pdbx_strand_id
1 'polypeptide(L)'
;MATPVPEHERWLALGLLLAVLALAYLTTVHPAFTVPLRAADAEIAALQARQQRMQAQLDQAGAVAAALAGTRRALDGQPGFLPETSAELASAALVQRLEAAVATASPGNRSCQVSNRSPLPPEQRERFTRVAVQVRLRCGTPELAQVLYALEGGAPRLFVDDLNVLAVRGAGGGPGRTEDGGLDAAFVLAGYLAPAAAPAPVPPGGDDHAP
;
A
#
# COMPACT_ATOMS: atom_id res chain seq x y z
N MET A 1 -4.54 65.50 71.51
CA MET A 1 -5.92 65.57 71.08
C MET A 1 -5.96 64.88 69.71
N ALA A 2 -6.41 63.65 69.61
CA ALA A 2 -6.53 62.91 68.33
C ALA A 2 -7.84 63.25 67.73
N THR A 3 -7.86 63.87 66.56
CA THR A 3 -9.07 64.19 65.81
C THR A 3 -9.69 62.83 65.31
N PRO A 4 -11.01 62.66 65.46
CA PRO A 4 -11.66 61.44 64.96
C PRO A 4 -11.57 61.40 63.44
N VAL A 5 -10.92 60.36 62.89
CA VAL A 5 -10.80 60.15 61.48
C VAL A 5 -12.20 59.75 60.97
N PRO A 6 -12.73 60.46 59.97
CA PRO A 6 -14.09 60.18 59.42
C PRO A 6 -14.22 58.74 58.86
N GLU A 7 -15.35 58.11 59.07
CA GLU A 7 -15.55 56.67 58.74
C GLU A 7 -15.22 56.27 57.27
N HIS A 8 -15.44 57.19 56.33
CA HIS A 8 -15.14 56.94 54.90
C HIS A 8 -13.63 56.83 54.63
N GLU A 9 -12.78 57.55 55.40
CA GLU A 9 -11.30 57.42 55.30
C GLU A 9 -10.83 56.06 55.80
N ARG A 10 -11.49 55.50 56.82
CA ARG A 10 -11.17 54.15 57.32
C ARG A 10 -11.49 53.11 56.30
N TRP A 11 -12.64 53.20 55.57
CA TRP A 11 -12.99 52.29 54.48
C TRP A 11 -12.08 52.42 53.29
N LEU A 12 -11.64 53.63 52.93
CA LEU A 12 -10.67 53.89 51.91
C LEU A 12 -9.27 53.30 52.26
N ALA A 13 -8.85 53.49 53.48
CA ALA A 13 -7.59 52.91 53.95
C ALA A 13 -7.62 51.38 53.96
N LEU A 14 -8.73 50.77 54.33
CA LEU A 14 -8.91 49.32 54.34
C LEU A 14 -8.94 48.76 52.90
N GLY A 15 -9.60 49.45 51.98
CA GLY A 15 -9.65 49.12 50.55
C GLY A 15 -8.25 49.22 49.93
N LEU A 16 -7.50 50.27 50.25
CA LEU A 16 -6.13 50.45 49.75
C LEU A 16 -5.18 49.39 50.30
N LEU A 17 -5.31 49.02 51.57
CA LEU A 17 -4.54 47.96 52.20
C LEU A 17 -4.82 46.60 51.54
N LEU A 18 -6.09 46.28 51.29
CA LEU A 18 -6.46 45.06 50.58
C LEU A 18 -5.95 45.04 49.14
N ALA A 19 -5.97 46.20 48.43
CA ALA A 19 -5.44 46.33 47.09
C ALA A 19 -3.93 46.10 47.05
N VAL A 20 -3.17 46.65 48.01
CA VAL A 20 -1.73 46.45 48.11
C VAL A 20 -1.40 45.01 48.46
N LEU A 21 -2.14 44.36 49.36
CA LEU A 21 -1.99 42.94 49.72
C LEU A 21 -2.29 42.02 48.51
N ALA A 22 -3.36 42.33 47.77
CA ALA A 22 -3.69 41.59 46.53
C ALA A 22 -2.60 41.74 45.45
N LEU A 23 -2.06 42.95 45.32
CA LEU A 23 -0.99 43.20 44.34
C LEU A 23 0.30 42.49 44.76
N ALA A 24 0.65 42.52 46.03
CA ALA A 24 1.80 41.79 46.60
C ALA A 24 1.62 40.26 46.39
N TYR A 25 0.45 39.74 46.63
CA TYR A 25 0.13 38.34 46.38
C TYR A 25 0.27 37.97 44.91
N LEU A 26 -0.30 38.75 43.99
CA LEU A 26 -0.24 38.53 42.55
C LEU A 26 1.20 38.62 42.00
N THR A 27 2.04 39.48 42.57
CA THR A 27 3.42 39.66 42.08
C THR A 27 4.40 38.65 42.66
N THR A 28 4.19 38.15 43.87
CA THR A 28 5.15 37.27 44.55
C THR A 28 4.69 35.81 44.60
N VAL A 29 3.45 35.53 44.99
CA VAL A 29 2.96 34.17 45.21
C VAL A 29 2.50 33.54 43.92
N HIS A 30 1.77 34.29 43.07
CA HIS A 30 1.21 33.74 41.82
C HIS A 30 2.29 33.23 40.86
N PRO A 31 3.36 33.98 40.51
CA PRO A 31 4.39 33.49 39.61
C PRO A 31 5.28 32.39 40.22
N ALA A 32 5.50 32.45 41.53
CA ALA A 32 6.39 31.50 42.20
C ALA A 32 5.78 30.10 42.43
N PHE A 33 4.48 30.04 42.65
CA PHE A 33 3.80 28.76 43.01
C PHE A 33 2.77 28.30 42.02
N THR A 34 1.92 29.19 41.48
CA THR A 34 0.82 28.76 40.61
C THR A 34 1.25 28.47 39.17
N VAL A 35 2.25 29.18 38.67
CA VAL A 35 2.76 28.98 37.30
C VAL A 35 3.50 27.64 37.18
N PRO A 36 4.47 27.29 38.04
CA PRO A 36 5.16 26.00 37.91
C PRO A 36 4.28 24.80 38.20
N LEU A 37 3.30 24.90 39.11
CA LEU A 37 2.32 23.82 39.31
C LEU A 37 1.48 23.56 38.06
N ARG A 38 0.97 24.61 37.42
CA ARG A 38 0.20 24.45 36.17
C ARG A 38 1.05 23.90 35.02
N ALA A 39 2.32 24.25 34.95
CA ALA A 39 3.24 23.72 33.96
C ALA A 39 3.46 22.20 34.17
N ALA A 40 3.64 21.78 35.44
CA ALA A 40 3.79 20.37 35.78
C ALA A 40 2.51 19.56 35.48
N ASP A 41 1.33 20.12 35.80
CA ASP A 41 0.04 19.48 35.47
C ASP A 41 -0.17 19.33 33.96
N ALA A 42 0.23 20.35 33.18
CA ALA A 42 0.15 20.28 31.71
C ALA A 42 1.12 19.24 31.14
N GLU A 43 2.29 19.09 31.68
CA GLU A 43 3.26 18.06 31.27
C GLU A 43 2.75 16.64 31.58
N ILE A 44 2.22 16.45 32.80
CA ILE A 44 1.59 15.15 33.18
C ILE A 44 0.44 14.82 32.23
N ALA A 45 -0.44 15.78 31.94
CA ALA A 45 -1.56 15.57 31.02
C ALA A 45 -1.08 15.22 29.60
N ALA A 46 -0.01 15.87 29.12
CA ALA A 46 0.59 15.59 27.82
C ALA A 46 1.20 14.18 27.75
N LEU A 47 1.89 13.74 28.81
CA LEU A 47 2.46 12.39 28.91
C LEU A 47 1.35 11.33 28.99
N GLN A 48 0.31 11.56 29.75
CA GLN A 48 -0.84 10.66 29.83
C GLN A 48 -1.56 10.53 28.48
N ALA A 49 -1.78 11.64 27.77
CA ALA A 49 -2.37 11.62 26.43
C ALA A 49 -1.49 10.87 25.41
N ARG A 50 -0.16 10.96 25.54
CA ARG A 50 0.78 10.20 24.72
C ARG A 50 0.70 8.69 25.03
N GLN A 51 0.66 8.35 26.32
CA GLN A 51 0.53 6.97 26.77
C GLN A 51 -0.78 6.33 26.28
N GLN A 52 -1.90 7.03 26.39
CA GLN A 52 -3.20 6.55 25.90
C GLN A 52 -3.19 6.30 24.39
N ARG A 53 -2.55 7.19 23.60
CA ARG A 53 -2.40 6.99 22.15
C ARG A 53 -1.58 5.75 21.83
N MET A 54 -0.48 5.51 22.55
CA MET A 54 0.32 4.30 22.35
C MET A 54 -0.44 3.03 22.74
N GLN A 55 -1.18 3.06 23.84
CA GLN A 55 -2.03 1.93 24.25
C GLN A 55 -3.10 1.63 23.20
N ALA A 56 -3.79 2.65 22.69
CA ALA A 56 -4.78 2.47 21.64
C ALA A 56 -4.19 1.86 20.35
N GLN A 57 -2.95 2.18 20.01
CA GLN A 57 -2.23 1.54 18.88
C GLN A 57 -1.91 0.07 19.17
N LEU A 58 -1.48 -0.25 20.40
CA LEU A 58 -1.20 -1.63 20.80
C LEU A 58 -2.47 -2.48 20.83
N ASP A 59 -3.58 -1.94 21.28
CA ASP A 59 -4.88 -2.62 21.29
C ASP A 59 -5.37 -2.97 19.88
N GLN A 60 -5.05 -2.12 18.89
CA GLN A 60 -5.37 -2.38 17.49
C GLN A 60 -4.45 -3.43 16.84
N ALA A 61 -3.24 -3.64 17.38
CA ALA A 61 -2.27 -4.56 16.79
C ALA A 61 -2.80 -5.99 16.68
N GLY A 62 -3.56 -6.45 17.67
CA GLY A 62 -4.20 -7.77 17.65
C GLY A 62 -5.22 -7.93 16.52
N ALA A 63 -6.07 -6.92 16.33
CA ALA A 63 -7.08 -6.93 15.26
C ALA A 63 -6.44 -6.88 13.87
N VAL A 64 -5.40 -6.06 13.70
CA VAL A 64 -4.63 -5.97 12.45
C VAL A 64 -3.92 -7.29 12.15
N ALA A 65 -3.29 -7.91 13.15
CA ALA A 65 -2.63 -9.21 12.99
C ALA A 65 -3.63 -10.32 12.62
N ALA A 66 -4.81 -10.33 13.22
CA ALA A 66 -5.87 -11.28 12.90
C ALA A 66 -6.42 -11.07 11.48
N ALA A 67 -6.65 -9.83 11.07
CA ALA A 67 -7.07 -9.48 9.71
C ALA A 67 -6.01 -9.89 8.68
N LEU A 68 -4.74 -9.63 8.95
CA LEU A 68 -3.62 -10.03 8.09
C LEU A 68 -3.54 -11.57 7.95
N ALA A 69 -3.67 -12.31 9.07
CA ALA A 69 -3.69 -13.77 9.03
C ALA A 69 -4.90 -14.32 8.26
N GLY A 70 -6.07 -13.67 8.37
CA GLY A 70 -7.26 -13.99 7.57
C GLY A 70 -7.03 -13.78 6.07
N THR A 71 -6.48 -12.62 5.70
CA THR A 71 -6.18 -12.29 4.31
C THR A 71 -5.13 -13.24 3.71
N ARG A 72 -4.07 -13.56 4.47
CA ARG A 72 -3.06 -14.54 4.02
C ARG A 72 -3.68 -15.90 3.73
N ARG A 73 -4.52 -16.42 4.64
CA ARG A 73 -5.22 -17.71 4.41
C ARG A 73 -6.14 -17.69 3.20
N ALA A 74 -6.81 -16.56 2.93
CA ALA A 74 -7.62 -16.40 1.74
C ALA A 74 -6.79 -16.37 0.44
N LEU A 75 -5.54 -15.89 0.50
CA LEU A 75 -4.60 -15.82 -0.62
C LEU A 75 -3.77 -17.10 -0.80
N ASP A 76 -3.68 -17.97 0.21
CA ASP A 76 -2.89 -19.22 0.15
C ASP A 76 -3.36 -20.19 -0.97
N GLY A 77 -4.59 -20.04 -1.45
CA GLY A 77 -5.13 -20.79 -2.59
C GLY A 77 -4.98 -20.13 -3.97
N GLN A 78 -4.52 -18.87 -4.00
CA GLN A 78 -4.32 -18.10 -5.24
C GLN A 78 -3.01 -17.32 -5.16
N PRO A 79 -1.88 -17.95 -5.48
CA PRO A 79 -0.61 -17.24 -5.49
C PRO A 79 -0.67 -16.09 -6.50
N GLY A 80 -0.58 -14.85 -6.00
CA GLY A 80 -0.54 -13.65 -6.84
C GLY A 80 0.78 -13.51 -7.59
N PHE A 81 1.80 -14.22 -7.12
CA PHE A 81 3.15 -14.19 -7.68
C PHE A 81 3.42 -15.40 -8.56
N LEU A 82 4.34 -15.20 -9.51
CA LEU A 82 4.89 -16.29 -10.31
C LEU A 82 5.65 -17.27 -9.38
N PRO A 83 5.43 -18.59 -9.53
CA PRO A 83 6.09 -19.58 -8.68
C PRO A 83 7.56 -19.81 -9.05
N GLU A 84 8.02 -19.31 -10.17
CA GLU A 84 9.37 -19.46 -10.69
C GLU A 84 10.35 -18.69 -9.82
N THR A 85 11.58 -19.22 -9.71
CA THR A 85 12.63 -18.67 -8.83
C THR A 85 13.57 -17.68 -9.54
N SER A 86 13.54 -17.63 -10.88
CA SER A 86 14.35 -16.69 -11.66
C SER A 86 13.51 -16.00 -12.74
N ALA A 87 13.98 -14.83 -13.18
CA ALA A 87 13.31 -14.04 -14.21
C ALA A 87 13.29 -14.74 -15.56
N GLU A 88 14.32 -15.51 -15.89
CA GLU A 88 14.44 -16.29 -17.12
C GLU A 88 13.41 -17.42 -17.17
N LEU A 89 13.29 -18.16 -16.07
CA LEU A 89 12.28 -19.23 -15.95
C LEU A 89 10.88 -18.64 -15.98
N ALA A 90 10.67 -17.51 -15.32
CA ALA A 90 9.39 -16.83 -15.30
C ALA A 90 8.98 -16.32 -16.70
N SER A 91 9.92 -15.78 -17.47
CA SER A 91 9.63 -15.33 -18.84
C SER A 91 9.24 -16.50 -19.76
N ALA A 92 9.95 -17.64 -19.63
CA ALA A 92 9.60 -18.86 -20.38
C ALA A 92 8.21 -19.40 -19.97
N ALA A 93 7.90 -19.38 -18.67
CA ALA A 93 6.58 -19.79 -18.17
C ALA A 93 5.45 -18.86 -18.64
N LEU A 94 5.68 -17.55 -18.72
CA LEU A 94 4.71 -16.59 -19.28
C LEU A 94 4.40 -16.95 -20.75
N VAL A 95 5.43 -17.25 -21.56
CA VAL A 95 5.24 -17.66 -22.95
C VAL A 95 4.45 -18.96 -23.04
N GLN A 96 4.75 -19.96 -22.23
CA GLN A 96 4.01 -21.25 -22.21
C GLN A 96 2.54 -21.04 -21.83
N ARG A 97 2.25 -20.20 -20.82
CA ARG A 97 0.86 -19.88 -20.41
C ARG A 97 0.10 -19.15 -21.52
N LEU A 98 0.76 -18.22 -22.20
CA LEU A 98 0.18 -17.55 -23.37
C LEU A 98 -0.18 -18.55 -24.46
N GLU A 99 0.76 -19.45 -24.83
CA GLU A 99 0.54 -20.46 -25.86
C GLU A 99 -0.60 -21.43 -25.49
N ALA A 100 -0.67 -21.82 -24.23
CA ALA A 100 -1.76 -22.67 -23.72
C ALA A 100 -3.11 -21.95 -23.78
N ALA A 101 -3.18 -20.66 -23.42
CA ALA A 101 -4.39 -19.86 -23.52
C ALA A 101 -4.86 -19.71 -24.98
N VAL A 102 -3.94 -19.45 -25.91
CA VAL A 102 -4.24 -19.36 -27.34
C VAL A 102 -4.70 -20.71 -27.90
N ALA A 103 -4.03 -21.81 -27.54
CA ALA A 103 -4.44 -23.16 -28.00
C ALA A 103 -5.82 -23.55 -27.48
N THR A 104 -6.18 -23.12 -26.27
CA THR A 104 -7.50 -23.35 -25.68
C THR A 104 -8.59 -22.54 -26.39
N ALA A 105 -8.31 -21.26 -26.68
CA ALA A 105 -9.24 -20.35 -27.34
C ALA A 105 -9.42 -20.70 -28.85
N SER A 106 -8.39 -21.25 -29.48
CA SER A 106 -8.39 -21.57 -30.91
C SER A 106 -7.73 -22.93 -31.17
N PRO A 107 -8.45 -24.04 -30.98
CA PRO A 107 -7.91 -25.37 -31.27
C PRO A 107 -7.39 -25.48 -32.70
N GLY A 108 -6.12 -25.83 -32.85
CA GLY A 108 -5.42 -25.90 -34.13
C GLY A 108 -4.99 -24.55 -34.70
N ASN A 109 -4.98 -23.48 -33.92
CA ASN A 109 -4.50 -22.13 -34.29
C ASN A 109 -5.14 -21.55 -35.57
N ARG A 110 -6.41 -21.88 -35.82
CA ARG A 110 -7.09 -21.46 -37.05
C ARG A 110 -7.61 -20.03 -37.00
N SER A 111 -8.11 -19.60 -35.85
CA SER A 111 -8.74 -18.30 -35.64
C SER A 111 -7.94 -17.38 -34.68
N CYS A 112 -6.91 -17.91 -34.03
CA CYS A 112 -6.00 -17.12 -33.17
C CYS A 112 -4.59 -17.70 -33.27
N GLN A 113 -3.60 -16.83 -33.50
CA GLN A 113 -2.18 -17.21 -33.63
C GLN A 113 -1.27 -16.20 -32.94
N VAL A 114 -0.21 -16.71 -32.33
CA VAL A 114 0.88 -15.86 -31.81
C VAL A 114 1.79 -15.48 -32.98
N SER A 115 1.80 -14.21 -33.35
CA SER A 115 2.66 -13.70 -34.45
C SER A 115 4.04 -13.24 -33.95
N ASN A 116 4.12 -12.74 -32.73
CA ASN A 116 5.39 -12.40 -32.09
C ASN A 116 5.32 -12.57 -30.59
N ARG A 117 6.46 -12.94 -29.98
CA ARG A 117 6.71 -12.97 -28.55
C ARG A 117 8.17 -12.61 -28.29
N SER A 118 8.38 -11.58 -27.50
CA SER A 118 9.72 -11.09 -27.16
C SER A 118 9.81 -10.85 -25.68
N PRO A 119 10.62 -11.61 -24.92
CA PRO A 119 10.88 -11.32 -23.52
C PRO A 119 11.50 -9.94 -23.36
N LEU A 120 11.02 -9.18 -22.39
CA LEU A 120 11.57 -7.90 -22.00
C LEU A 120 12.57 -8.09 -20.84
N PRO A 121 13.54 -7.18 -20.70
CA PRO A 121 14.44 -7.20 -19.54
C PRO A 121 13.63 -7.15 -18.24
N PRO A 122 14.01 -7.93 -17.20
CA PRO A 122 13.34 -7.87 -15.92
C PRO A 122 13.54 -6.50 -15.26
N GLU A 123 12.49 -5.95 -14.68
CA GLU A 123 12.51 -4.66 -14.00
C GLU A 123 12.37 -4.88 -12.49
N GLN A 124 13.32 -4.31 -11.73
CA GLN A 124 13.18 -4.27 -10.27
C GLN A 124 12.27 -3.11 -9.87
N ARG A 125 11.11 -3.42 -9.26
CA ARG A 125 10.19 -2.42 -8.71
C ARG A 125 10.10 -2.59 -7.21
N GLU A 126 10.76 -1.73 -6.46
CA GLU A 126 10.89 -1.81 -5.00
C GLU A 126 11.48 -3.16 -4.57
N ARG A 127 10.65 -4.02 -3.94
CA ARG A 127 11.02 -5.36 -3.48
C ARG A 127 10.61 -6.48 -4.44
N PHE A 128 9.95 -6.15 -5.54
CA PHE A 128 9.40 -7.13 -6.49
C PHE A 128 10.14 -7.07 -7.81
N THR A 129 10.34 -8.21 -8.45
CA THR A 129 10.87 -8.29 -9.81
C THR A 129 9.71 -8.47 -10.77
N ARG A 130 9.47 -7.49 -11.64
CA ARG A 130 8.51 -7.56 -12.73
C ARG A 130 9.16 -8.28 -13.90
N VAL A 131 8.51 -9.33 -14.39
CA VAL A 131 8.90 -10.05 -15.60
C VAL A 131 7.81 -9.83 -16.64
N ALA A 132 8.22 -9.46 -17.87
CA ALA A 132 7.27 -9.12 -18.91
C ALA A 132 7.68 -9.70 -20.26
N VAL A 133 6.68 -9.96 -21.11
CA VAL A 133 6.84 -10.45 -22.47
C VAL A 133 5.99 -9.58 -23.38
N GLN A 134 6.57 -9.01 -24.41
CA GLN A 134 5.83 -8.33 -25.45
C GLN A 134 5.22 -9.37 -26.40
N VAL A 135 3.92 -9.25 -26.62
CA VAL A 135 3.11 -10.21 -27.36
C VAL A 135 2.41 -9.52 -28.52
N ARG A 136 2.32 -10.24 -29.64
CA ARG A 136 1.46 -9.85 -30.76
C ARG A 136 0.67 -11.06 -31.23
N LEU A 137 -0.65 -10.91 -31.26
CA LEU A 137 -1.60 -11.94 -31.67
C LEU A 137 -2.37 -11.51 -32.91
N ARG A 138 -2.72 -12.48 -33.72
CA ARG A 138 -3.76 -12.30 -34.76
C ARG A 138 -4.90 -13.24 -34.43
N CYS A 139 -6.04 -12.66 -34.06
CA CYS A 139 -7.19 -13.43 -33.55
C CYS A 139 -8.51 -12.90 -34.09
N GLY A 140 -9.55 -13.72 -34.03
CA GLY A 140 -10.93 -13.25 -34.06
C GLY A 140 -11.29 -12.56 -32.74
N THR A 141 -12.36 -11.76 -32.75
CA THR A 141 -12.82 -11.02 -31.56
C THR A 141 -13.16 -11.93 -30.38
N PRO A 142 -13.92 -13.04 -30.55
CA PRO A 142 -14.26 -13.93 -29.44
C PRO A 142 -13.04 -14.66 -28.87
N GLU A 143 -12.10 -15.08 -29.73
CA GLU A 143 -10.89 -15.76 -29.29
C GLU A 143 -9.95 -14.82 -28.52
N LEU A 144 -9.79 -13.57 -28.97
CA LEU A 144 -9.00 -12.58 -28.27
C LEU A 144 -9.57 -12.33 -26.86
N ALA A 145 -10.90 -12.14 -26.75
CA ALA A 145 -11.55 -11.94 -25.46
C ALA A 145 -11.35 -13.15 -24.52
N GLN A 146 -11.43 -14.36 -25.06
CA GLN A 146 -11.20 -15.58 -24.29
C GLN A 146 -9.76 -15.74 -23.83
N VAL A 147 -8.77 -15.40 -24.67
CA VAL A 147 -7.34 -15.40 -24.31
C VAL A 147 -7.07 -14.40 -23.19
N LEU A 148 -7.53 -13.15 -23.33
CA LEU A 148 -7.34 -12.10 -22.29
C LEU A 148 -7.99 -12.51 -20.97
N TYR A 149 -9.22 -13.03 -21.01
CA TYR A 149 -9.90 -13.52 -19.82
C TYR A 149 -9.15 -14.67 -19.14
N ALA A 150 -8.60 -15.63 -19.91
CA ALA A 150 -7.85 -16.76 -19.38
C ALA A 150 -6.52 -16.31 -18.75
N LEU A 151 -5.85 -15.30 -19.32
CA LEU A 151 -4.60 -14.78 -18.80
C LEU A 151 -4.78 -14.00 -17.49
N GLU A 152 -5.78 -13.09 -17.43
CA GLU A 152 -6.00 -12.24 -16.25
C GLU A 152 -6.79 -12.96 -15.15
N GLY A 153 -7.69 -13.86 -15.51
CA GLY A 153 -8.52 -14.61 -14.55
C GLY A 153 -7.83 -15.76 -13.84
N GLY A 154 -6.62 -16.13 -14.29
CA GLY A 154 -5.89 -17.30 -13.80
C GLY A 154 -5.08 -17.08 -12.51
N ALA A 155 -4.45 -18.17 -12.08
CA ALA A 155 -3.41 -18.16 -11.05
C ALA A 155 -2.11 -18.72 -11.67
N PRO A 156 -0.99 -18.02 -11.51
CA PRO A 156 -0.76 -16.74 -10.82
C PRO A 156 -1.42 -15.54 -11.52
N ARG A 157 -1.52 -14.41 -10.82
CA ARG A 157 -2.07 -13.18 -11.40
C ARG A 157 -1.14 -12.63 -12.46
N LEU A 158 -1.65 -12.52 -13.68
CA LEU A 158 -0.97 -11.87 -14.80
C LEU A 158 -1.67 -10.56 -15.14
N PHE A 159 -0.93 -9.65 -15.72
CA PHE A 159 -1.40 -8.32 -16.10
C PHE A 159 -1.18 -8.13 -17.59
N VAL A 160 -2.17 -7.58 -18.27
CA VAL A 160 -2.09 -7.18 -19.66
C VAL A 160 -1.97 -5.68 -19.71
N ASP A 161 -0.76 -5.21 -20.04
CA ASP A 161 -0.44 -3.79 -20.12
C ASP A 161 -0.33 -3.37 -21.61
N ASP A 162 -0.55 -2.08 -21.89
CA ASP A 162 -0.35 -1.47 -23.21
C ASP A 162 -1.10 -2.15 -24.35
N LEU A 163 -2.33 -2.59 -24.09
CA LEU A 163 -3.15 -3.28 -25.10
C LEU A 163 -3.53 -2.34 -26.26
N ASN A 164 -3.07 -2.70 -27.44
CA ASN A 164 -3.42 -2.05 -28.70
C ASN A 164 -4.07 -3.06 -29.63
N VAL A 165 -5.29 -2.78 -30.12
CA VAL A 165 -6.04 -3.67 -31.00
C VAL A 165 -6.40 -2.96 -32.30
N LEU A 166 -5.96 -3.52 -33.40
CA LEU A 166 -6.20 -3.01 -34.74
C LEU A 166 -7.03 -4.00 -35.53
N ALA A 167 -8.09 -3.55 -36.17
CA ALA A 167 -8.87 -4.37 -37.09
C ALA A 167 -8.10 -4.51 -38.42
N VAL A 168 -7.79 -5.72 -38.81
CA VAL A 168 -7.15 -6.04 -40.10
C VAL A 168 -8.24 -6.46 -41.07
N ARG A 169 -8.49 -5.63 -42.10
CA ARG A 169 -9.36 -6.00 -43.20
C ARG A 169 -8.62 -7.00 -44.12
N GLY A 170 -9.18 -8.19 -44.26
CA GLY A 170 -8.61 -9.19 -45.19
C GLY A 170 -8.60 -8.64 -46.62
N ALA A 171 -7.43 -8.58 -47.21
CA ALA A 171 -7.26 -8.23 -48.63
C ALA A 171 -7.69 -9.39 -49.54
N GLY A 172 -8.97 -9.80 -49.50
CA GLY A 172 -9.46 -10.97 -50.26
C GLY A 172 -10.97 -11.10 -50.34
N GLY A 173 -11.72 -10.00 -50.21
CA GLY A 173 -13.18 -9.99 -50.34
C GLY A 173 -13.62 -10.13 -51.76
N GLY A 174 -13.89 -11.38 -52.25
CA GLY A 174 -14.80 -11.59 -53.38
C GLY A 174 -16.26 -11.46 -52.90
N PRO A 175 -17.20 -11.07 -53.77
CA PRO A 175 -18.60 -10.92 -53.38
C PRO A 175 -19.18 -12.26 -52.92
N GLY A 176 -19.50 -12.37 -51.63
CA GLY A 176 -20.13 -13.56 -51.03
C GLY A 176 -19.37 -14.25 -49.90
N ARG A 177 -18.16 -13.79 -49.48
CA ARG A 177 -17.49 -14.27 -48.30
C ARG A 177 -17.69 -13.24 -47.18
N THR A 178 -18.25 -13.70 -46.06
CA THR A 178 -18.20 -12.98 -44.79
C THR A 178 -16.75 -12.58 -44.53
N GLU A 179 -16.51 -11.27 -44.43
CA GLU A 179 -15.20 -10.70 -44.13
C GLU A 179 -14.81 -11.19 -42.72
N ASP A 180 -14.02 -12.26 -42.62
CA ASP A 180 -13.32 -12.62 -41.41
C ASP A 180 -12.22 -11.59 -41.18
N GLY A 181 -12.67 -10.41 -40.77
CA GLY A 181 -11.79 -9.34 -40.28
C GLY A 181 -11.12 -9.82 -39.01
N GLY A 182 -9.85 -10.17 -39.10
CA GLY A 182 -9.02 -10.51 -37.94
C GLY A 182 -8.64 -9.24 -37.15
N LEU A 183 -8.36 -9.44 -35.89
CA LEU A 183 -7.76 -8.42 -35.02
C LEU A 183 -6.24 -8.67 -34.93
N ASP A 184 -5.46 -7.63 -35.06
CA ASP A 184 -4.04 -7.61 -34.71
C ASP A 184 -3.93 -6.94 -33.33
N ALA A 185 -3.64 -7.73 -32.30
CA ALA A 185 -3.56 -7.27 -30.93
C ALA A 185 -2.09 -7.32 -30.46
N ALA A 186 -1.60 -6.21 -29.98
CA ALA A 186 -0.27 -6.09 -29.37
C ALA A 186 -0.43 -5.67 -27.91
N PHE A 187 0.26 -6.33 -27.01
CA PHE A 187 0.24 -6.01 -25.57
C PHE A 187 1.49 -6.51 -24.85
N VAL A 188 1.68 -6.09 -23.62
CA VAL A 188 2.72 -6.57 -22.73
C VAL A 188 2.08 -7.46 -21.66
N LEU A 189 2.44 -8.74 -21.64
CA LEU A 189 2.03 -9.69 -20.61
C LEU A 189 3.04 -9.66 -19.48
N ALA A 190 2.62 -9.26 -18.29
CA ALA A 190 3.50 -9.09 -17.12
C ALA A 190 3.06 -9.94 -15.93
N GLY A 191 4.02 -10.33 -15.12
CA GLY A 191 3.84 -10.97 -13.83
C GLY A 191 4.93 -10.55 -12.85
N TYR A 192 4.73 -10.85 -11.58
CA TYR A 192 5.67 -10.49 -10.52
C TYR A 192 6.20 -11.74 -9.84
N LEU A 193 7.52 -11.78 -9.63
CA LEU A 193 8.15 -12.79 -8.78
C LEU A 193 7.94 -12.44 -7.30
N ALA A 194 7.76 -13.45 -6.47
CA ALA A 194 7.78 -13.26 -5.03
C ALA A 194 9.12 -12.65 -4.61
N PRO A 195 9.12 -11.71 -3.64
CA PRO A 195 10.38 -11.19 -3.12
C PRO A 195 11.16 -12.35 -2.52
N ALA A 196 12.48 -12.36 -2.75
CA ALA A 196 13.36 -13.30 -2.05
C ALA A 196 13.08 -13.18 -0.55
N ALA A 197 12.90 -14.32 0.13
CA ALA A 197 12.67 -14.31 1.57
C ALA A 197 13.74 -13.44 2.23
N ALA A 198 13.32 -12.42 2.98
CA ALA A 198 14.25 -11.62 3.75
C ALA A 198 15.08 -12.57 4.62
N PRO A 199 16.41 -12.40 4.70
CA PRO A 199 17.22 -13.22 5.59
C PRO A 199 16.60 -13.15 6.99
N ALA A 200 16.43 -14.31 7.61
CA ALA A 200 15.88 -14.39 8.97
C ALA A 200 16.66 -13.40 9.85
N PRO A 201 15.99 -12.62 10.74
CA PRO A 201 16.70 -11.73 11.64
C PRO A 201 17.71 -12.56 12.40
N VAL A 202 18.99 -12.19 12.29
CA VAL A 202 20.07 -12.80 13.04
C VAL A 202 19.70 -12.62 14.52
N PRO A 203 19.55 -13.69 15.31
CA PRO A 203 19.27 -13.53 16.73
C PRO A 203 20.40 -12.67 17.32
N PRO A 204 20.08 -11.70 18.20
CA PRO A 204 21.11 -10.89 18.85
C PRO A 204 22.10 -11.86 19.48
N GLY A 205 23.34 -11.76 19.03
CA GLY A 205 24.43 -12.58 19.54
C GLY A 205 24.43 -12.47 21.05
N GLY A 206 24.28 -13.60 21.75
CA GLY A 206 24.45 -13.64 23.16
C GLY A 206 25.86 -13.14 23.48
N ASP A 207 25.93 -12.04 24.23
CA ASP A 207 27.18 -11.58 24.85
C ASP A 207 27.66 -12.71 25.78
N ASP A 208 28.50 -13.61 25.27
CA ASP A 208 29.32 -14.48 26.08
C ASP A 208 30.30 -13.59 26.85
N HIS A 209 29.84 -13.03 27.94
CA HIS A 209 30.71 -12.60 29.03
C HIS A 209 31.07 -13.85 29.79
N ALA A 210 32.16 -14.51 29.37
CA ALA A 210 32.90 -15.44 30.21
C ALA A 210 33.75 -14.66 31.24
N PRO A 211 33.89 -15.14 32.47
CA PRO A 211 34.52 -14.50 33.61
C PRO A 211 36.02 -14.28 33.47
#